data_c1869a602a415a6c7cbc153f991b8b16
#
_entry.id   c1869a602a415a6c7cbc153f991b8b16
#
_cell.length_a   1.000
_cell.length_b   1.000
_cell.length_c   1.000
_cell.angle_alpha   90.00
_cell.angle_beta   90.00
_cell.angle_gamma   90.00
#
_symmetry.space_group_name_H-M   'P 1'
#
loop_
_entity.id
_entity.type
_entity.pdbx_description
1 polymer ?
#
loop_
_entity_poly.entity_id
_entity_poly.type
_entity_poly.pdbx_seq_one_letter_code
_entity_poly.pdbx_strand_id
1 'polypeptide(L)'
;MDTLYDDKIDQAQTVSFEEQYLAIRQKEKRIYSDQETARLPEISPSHIYYKEWIARKDSSGRLISYLTNKNKPLNILEIGCGNGWLSSKLAGIQDARVTGLDINRIEIEQAKRVFKSDNLEFIYNKFSTGLFESPRFDCIVFAASIQYFPSFRSIINDCLLLLDTTGEIHIIDTHFYNQGSLGKASDRTKKYYSSIGFPAMSANYHYHTFNDLRSFKYKVLFNPRSIINKLFNTSNPFYWITISG
;
A
#
# COMPACT_ATOMS: atom_id res chain seq x y z
N MET A 1 6.69 31.60 -15.57
CA MET A 1 7.34 31.92 -14.26
C MET A 1 6.61 31.24 -13.09
N ASP A 2 5.71 30.28 -13.37
CA ASP A 2 4.75 29.74 -12.39
C ASP A 2 5.00 28.29 -11.92
N THR A 3 6.03 27.62 -12.45
CA THR A 3 6.31 26.21 -12.07
C THR A 3 7.15 26.06 -10.79
N LEU A 4 7.87 27.10 -10.36
CA LEU A 4 8.73 27.04 -9.17
C LEU A 4 7.98 27.28 -7.84
N TYR A 5 6.76 27.80 -7.89
CA TYR A 5 5.96 28.08 -6.69
C TYR A 5 5.17 26.86 -6.21
N ASP A 6 4.74 26.04 -7.16
CA ASP A 6 3.96 24.82 -6.88
C ASP A 6 4.84 23.71 -6.26
N ASP A 7 6.08 23.56 -6.73
CA ASP A 7 7.02 22.55 -6.23
C ASP A 7 7.45 22.80 -4.76
N LYS A 8 7.55 24.07 -4.34
CA LYS A 8 7.94 24.40 -2.96
C LYS A 8 6.82 24.16 -1.94
N ILE A 9 5.56 24.38 -2.35
CA ILE A 9 4.39 24.14 -1.47
C ILE A 9 4.19 22.63 -1.30
N ASP A 10 4.37 21.87 -2.37
CA ASP A 10 4.22 20.42 -2.36
C ASP A 10 5.32 19.72 -1.54
N GLN A 11 6.57 20.20 -1.62
CA GLN A 11 7.68 19.70 -0.79
C GLN A 11 7.47 19.97 0.70
N ALA A 12 6.99 21.16 1.07
CA ALA A 12 6.72 21.51 2.47
C ALA A 12 5.58 20.66 3.06
N GLN A 13 4.52 20.39 2.30
CA GLN A 13 3.44 19.49 2.72
C GLN A 13 3.90 18.03 2.83
N THR A 14 4.75 17.57 1.94
CA THR A 14 5.30 16.22 1.96
C THR A 14 6.18 15.98 3.19
N VAL A 15 7.06 16.91 3.53
CA VAL A 15 7.89 16.86 4.74
C VAL A 15 7.00 16.83 6.00
N SER A 16 5.99 17.68 6.07
CA SER A 16 5.05 17.72 7.20
C SER A 16 4.25 16.42 7.35
N PHE A 17 3.83 15.79 6.22
CA PHE A 17 3.16 14.49 6.26
C PHE A 17 4.09 13.40 6.76
N GLU A 18 5.31 13.32 6.24
CA GLU A 18 6.32 12.32 6.61
C GLU A 18 6.64 12.40 8.11
N GLU A 19 6.90 13.61 8.63
CA GLU A 19 7.20 13.82 10.05
C GLU A 19 6.02 13.39 10.95
N GLN A 20 4.80 13.79 10.60
CA GLN A 20 3.60 13.40 11.35
C GLN A 20 3.38 11.88 11.30
N TYR A 21 3.55 11.27 10.13
CA TYR A 21 3.41 9.83 9.95
C TYR A 21 4.40 9.07 10.82
N LEU A 22 5.68 9.45 10.81
CA LEU A 22 6.72 8.83 11.64
C LEU A 22 6.43 8.97 13.14
N ALA A 23 6.04 10.16 13.58
CA ALA A 23 5.69 10.40 14.98
C ALA A 23 4.50 9.52 15.43
N ILE A 24 3.50 9.34 14.56
CA ILE A 24 2.38 8.43 14.80
C ILE A 24 2.87 6.99 14.89
N ARG A 25 3.68 6.52 13.94
CA ARG A 25 4.24 5.16 13.92
C ARG A 25 5.06 4.87 15.18
N GLN A 26 5.83 5.85 15.65
CA GLN A 26 6.57 5.74 16.90
C GLN A 26 5.64 5.62 18.11
N LYS A 27 4.61 6.46 18.19
CA LYS A 27 3.62 6.41 19.27
C LYS A 27 2.83 5.12 19.31
N GLU A 28 2.50 4.60 18.13
CA GLU A 28 1.85 3.31 17.96
C GLU A 28 2.79 2.11 18.19
N LYS A 29 4.09 2.32 18.41
CA LYS A 29 5.10 1.25 18.47
C LYS A 29 5.14 0.40 17.19
N ARG A 30 5.05 1.06 16.04
CA ARG A 30 5.09 0.45 14.71
C ARG A 30 6.41 0.68 13.97
N ILE A 31 7.40 1.24 14.65
CA ILE A 31 8.78 1.31 14.15
C ILE A 31 9.45 0.01 14.58
N TYR A 32 9.78 -0.80 13.60
CA TYR A 32 10.43 -2.09 13.80
C TYR A 32 11.94 -1.95 13.65
N SER A 33 12.70 -2.76 14.43
CA SER A 33 14.14 -2.91 14.22
C SER A 33 14.42 -3.62 12.88
N ASP A 34 15.66 -3.56 12.42
CA ASP A 34 16.08 -4.26 11.19
C ASP A 34 15.84 -5.78 11.29
N GLN A 35 16.07 -6.35 12.48
CA GLN A 35 15.82 -7.78 12.72
C GLN A 35 14.33 -8.15 12.68
N GLU A 36 13.47 -7.29 13.21
CA GLU A 36 12.02 -7.48 13.14
C GLU A 36 11.54 -7.30 11.70
N THR A 37 11.99 -6.24 11.04
CA THR A 37 11.64 -5.93 9.64
C THR A 37 12.00 -7.09 8.71
N ALA A 38 13.18 -7.69 8.87
CA ALA A 38 13.63 -8.84 8.07
C ALA A 38 12.73 -10.08 8.21
N ARG A 39 12.02 -10.21 9.35
CA ARG A 39 11.14 -11.35 9.62
C ARG A 39 9.69 -11.13 9.20
N LEU A 40 9.28 -9.88 8.92
CA LEU A 40 7.90 -9.59 8.53
C LEU A 40 7.49 -10.43 7.31
N PRO A 41 6.26 -10.92 7.29
CA PRO A 41 5.14 -10.71 8.22
C PRO A 41 5.14 -11.65 9.45
N GLU A 42 6.22 -12.41 9.69
CA GLU A 42 6.32 -13.30 10.84
C GLU A 42 6.59 -12.49 12.11
N ILE A 43 5.64 -12.54 13.04
CA ILE A 43 5.70 -11.77 14.28
C ILE A 43 5.28 -12.64 15.47
N SER A 44 5.79 -12.31 16.66
CA SER A 44 5.43 -13.04 17.88
C SER A 44 3.92 -13.01 18.14
N PRO A 45 3.29 -14.14 18.55
CA PRO A 45 1.89 -14.15 18.99
C PRO A 45 1.58 -13.18 20.14
N SER A 46 2.58 -12.80 20.93
CA SER A 46 2.44 -11.80 22.01
C SER A 46 2.50 -10.35 21.55
N HIS A 47 2.80 -10.12 20.26
CA HIS A 47 2.91 -8.76 19.74
C HIS A 47 1.54 -8.08 19.66
N ILE A 48 1.48 -6.79 20.03
CA ILE A 48 0.21 -6.02 20.08
C ILE A 48 -0.53 -5.97 18.75
N TYR A 49 0.17 -6.06 17.62
CA TYR A 49 -0.39 -6.08 16.26
C TYR A 49 -0.41 -7.48 15.63
N TYR A 50 -0.35 -8.54 16.43
CA TYR A 50 -0.31 -9.92 15.91
C TYR A 50 -1.45 -10.22 14.93
N LYS A 51 -2.70 -9.86 15.29
CA LYS A 51 -3.87 -10.09 14.44
C LYS A 51 -3.79 -9.35 13.11
N GLU A 52 -3.25 -8.15 13.10
CA GLU A 52 -3.05 -7.38 11.88
C GLU A 52 -2.01 -8.04 10.97
N TRP A 53 -0.89 -8.49 11.55
CA TRP A 53 0.17 -9.16 10.79
C TRP A 53 -0.27 -10.51 10.24
N ILE A 54 -1.14 -11.26 10.95
CA ILE A 54 -1.77 -12.46 10.41
C ILE A 54 -2.63 -12.13 9.19
N ALA A 55 -3.42 -11.06 9.23
CA ALA A 55 -4.21 -10.63 8.07
C ALA A 55 -3.30 -10.21 6.89
N ARG A 56 -2.21 -9.47 7.15
CA ARG A 56 -1.23 -9.08 6.13
C ARG A 56 -0.48 -10.28 5.53
N LYS A 57 -0.12 -11.27 6.36
CA LYS A 57 0.47 -12.54 5.92
C LYS A 57 -0.46 -13.29 4.97
N ASP A 58 -1.72 -13.35 5.31
CA ASP A 58 -2.75 -14.01 4.50
C ASP A 58 -2.97 -13.29 3.16
N SER A 59 -3.12 -11.95 3.17
CA SER A 59 -3.29 -11.17 1.93
C SER A 59 -2.06 -11.23 1.03
N SER A 60 -0.87 -11.07 1.57
CA SER A 60 0.38 -11.16 0.81
C SER A 60 0.61 -12.56 0.24
N GLY A 61 0.31 -13.60 1.02
CA GLY A 61 0.40 -15.00 0.56
C GLY A 61 -0.52 -15.29 -0.64
N ARG A 62 -1.76 -14.78 -0.60
CA ARG A 62 -2.68 -14.89 -1.75
C ARG A 62 -2.16 -14.13 -2.97
N LEU A 63 -1.68 -12.91 -2.78
CA LEU A 63 -1.13 -12.09 -3.86
C LEU A 63 0.08 -12.79 -4.50
N ILE A 64 1.04 -13.24 -3.70
CA ILE A 64 2.23 -13.94 -4.19
C ILE A 64 1.84 -15.21 -4.96
N SER A 65 0.94 -16.03 -4.41
CA SER A 65 0.46 -17.24 -5.09
C SER A 65 -0.21 -16.91 -6.42
N TYR A 66 -1.03 -15.86 -6.47
CA TYR A 66 -1.68 -15.42 -7.70
C TYR A 66 -0.66 -14.97 -8.77
N LEU A 67 0.33 -14.17 -8.37
CA LEU A 67 1.36 -13.67 -9.28
C LEU A 67 2.30 -14.78 -9.75
N THR A 68 2.69 -15.71 -8.86
CA THR A 68 3.49 -16.89 -9.22
C THR A 68 2.78 -17.75 -10.27
N ASN A 69 1.47 -17.93 -10.16
CA ASN A 69 0.68 -18.73 -11.11
C ASN A 69 0.54 -18.08 -12.49
N LYS A 70 0.99 -16.82 -12.67
CA LYS A 70 1.07 -16.21 -14.02
C LYS A 70 2.15 -16.86 -14.89
N ASN A 71 3.12 -17.55 -14.29
CA ASN A 71 4.18 -18.32 -14.96
C ASN A 71 4.92 -17.52 -16.05
N LYS A 72 5.22 -16.26 -15.79
CA LYS A 72 5.97 -15.36 -16.67
C LYS A 72 6.83 -14.41 -15.84
N PRO A 73 7.90 -13.84 -16.41
CA PRO A 73 8.61 -12.73 -15.77
C PRO A 73 7.65 -11.59 -15.43
N LEU A 74 7.85 -10.97 -14.26
CA LEU A 74 6.98 -9.89 -13.77
C LEU A 74 7.80 -8.66 -13.41
N ASN A 75 7.38 -7.51 -13.91
CA ASN A 75 7.86 -6.21 -13.44
C ASN A 75 6.80 -5.62 -12.49
N ILE A 76 7.16 -5.48 -11.21
CA ILE A 76 6.22 -5.14 -10.14
C ILE A 76 6.59 -3.81 -9.51
N LEU A 77 5.63 -2.91 -9.36
CA LEU A 77 5.74 -1.67 -8.59
C LEU A 77 4.87 -1.75 -7.34
N GLU A 78 5.45 -1.58 -6.16
CA GLU A 78 4.70 -1.37 -4.92
C GLU A 78 4.71 0.11 -4.56
N ILE A 79 3.52 0.75 -4.51
CA ILE A 79 3.36 2.16 -4.17
C ILE A 79 2.95 2.30 -2.69
N GLY A 80 3.79 2.99 -1.92
CA GLY A 80 3.69 3.06 -0.47
C GLY A 80 4.24 1.79 0.19
N CYS A 81 5.46 1.38 -0.19
CA CYS A 81 6.08 0.14 0.26
C CYS A 81 6.56 0.17 1.73
N GLY A 82 6.64 1.37 2.34
CA GLY A 82 7.15 1.55 3.69
C GLY A 82 8.54 0.94 3.86
N ASN A 83 8.70 0.11 4.89
CA ASN A 83 9.97 -0.58 5.18
C ASN A 83 10.31 -1.75 4.23
N GLY A 84 9.58 -1.93 3.14
CA GLY A 84 9.92 -2.82 2.03
C GLY A 84 9.67 -4.31 2.29
N TRP A 85 9.02 -4.69 3.39
CA TRP A 85 8.82 -6.12 3.72
C TRP A 85 8.05 -6.88 2.63
N LEU A 86 6.99 -6.29 2.05
CA LEU A 86 6.20 -6.93 0.99
C LEU A 86 6.96 -6.92 -0.34
N SER A 87 7.60 -5.81 -0.69
CA SER A 87 8.47 -5.74 -1.88
C SER A 87 9.52 -6.86 -1.86
N SER A 88 10.13 -7.14 -0.69
CA SER A 88 11.10 -8.23 -0.56
C SER A 88 10.50 -9.62 -0.77
N LYS A 89 9.25 -9.84 -0.34
CA LYS A 89 8.53 -11.10 -0.59
C LYS A 89 8.14 -11.27 -2.06
N LEU A 90 7.73 -10.17 -2.71
CA LEU A 90 7.42 -10.15 -4.14
C LEU A 90 8.67 -10.42 -4.99
N ALA A 91 9.84 -9.90 -4.57
CA ALA A 91 11.12 -10.19 -5.23
C ALA A 91 11.54 -11.66 -5.14
N GLY A 92 10.95 -12.45 -4.23
CA GLY A 92 11.12 -13.89 -4.16
C GLY A 92 10.34 -14.69 -5.21
N ILE A 93 9.48 -14.06 -5.99
CA ILE A 93 8.79 -14.68 -7.13
C ILE A 93 9.82 -14.89 -8.25
N GLN A 94 9.82 -16.08 -8.85
CA GLN A 94 10.77 -16.40 -9.91
C GLN A 94 10.66 -15.40 -11.08
N ASP A 95 11.79 -14.91 -11.54
CA ASP A 95 11.94 -13.94 -12.64
C ASP A 95 11.18 -12.61 -12.41
N ALA A 96 10.82 -12.28 -11.18
CA ALA A 96 10.24 -10.99 -10.85
C ALA A 96 11.34 -9.91 -10.70
N ARG A 97 11.04 -8.68 -11.12
CA ARG A 97 11.76 -7.46 -10.77
C ARG A 97 10.81 -6.56 -9.99
N VAL A 98 11.26 -6.05 -8.85
CA VAL A 98 10.39 -5.29 -7.94
C VAL A 98 10.99 -3.92 -7.66
N THR A 99 10.16 -2.91 -7.82
CA THR A 99 10.45 -1.54 -7.38
C THR A 99 9.49 -1.19 -6.24
N GLY A 100 10.02 -0.88 -5.07
CA GLY A 100 9.27 -0.31 -3.95
C GLY A 100 9.42 1.20 -3.93
N LEU A 101 8.32 1.94 -3.89
CA LEU A 101 8.29 3.40 -3.84
C LEU A 101 7.60 3.86 -2.55
N ASP A 102 8.23 4.77 -1.81
CA ASP A 102 7.62 5.43 -0.67
C ASP A 102 8.15 6.86 -0.49
N ILE A 103 7.33 7.72 0.13
CA ILE A 103 7.71 9.09 0.50
C ILE A 103 8.35 9.17 1.89
N ASN A 104 8.43 8.07 2.62
CA ASN A 104 9.05 8.00 3.93
C ASN A 104 10.52 7.61 3.80
N ARG A 105 11.40 8.59 3.96
CA ARG A 105 12.84 8.41 3.82
C ARG A 105 13.41 7.38 4.79
N ILE A 106 13.00 7.41 6.04
CA ILE A 106 13.54 6.52 7.09
C ILE A 106 13.16 5.07 6.80
N GLU A 107 11.92 4.82 6.36
CA GLU A 107 11.47 3.48 5.99
C GLU A 107 12.20 2.98 4.73
N ILE A 108 12.41 3.83 3.72
CA ILE A 108 13.19 3.46 2.51
C ILE A 108 14.67 3.17 2.84
N GLU A 109 15.30 3.98 3.70
CA GLU A 109 16.68 3.71 4.14
C GLU A 109 16.77 2.38 4.92
N GLN A 110 15.75 2.06 5.74
CA GLN A 110 15.65 0.76 6.39
C GLN A 110 15.45 -0.37 5.38
N ALA A 111 14.54 -0.22 4.42
CA ALA A 111 14.29 -1.20 3.38
C ALA A 111 15.57 -1.54 2.59
N LYS A 112 16.31 -0.52 2.13
CA LYS A 112 17.59 -0.68 1.43
C LYS A 112 18.67 -1.37 2.26
N ARG A 113 18.66 -1.17 3.56
CA ARG A 113 19.63 -1.76 4.48
C ARG A 113 19.32 -3.22 4.79
N VAL A 114 18.03 -3.53 4.97
CA VAL A 114 17.55 -4.86 5.37
C VAL A 114 17.42 -5.82 4.19
N PHE A 115 16.90 -5.33 3.06
CA PHE A 115 16.58 -6.18 1.91
C PHE A 115 17.50 -5.83 0.73
N LYS A 116 18.46 -6.72 0.47
CA LYS A 116 19.41 -6.59 -0.65
C LYS A 116 19.19 -7.72 -1.62
N SER A 117 18.84 -7.39 -2.86
CA SER A 117 18.71 -8.34 -3.97
C SER A 117 18.87 -7.59 -5.29
N ASP A 118 19.46 -8.24 -6.30
CA ASP A 118 19.69 -7.63 -7.62
C ASP A 118 18.42 -7.33 -8.40
N ASN A 119 17.31 -7.94 -8.00
CA ASN A 119 15.98 -7.77 -8.61
C ASN A 119 15.03 -6.91 -7.77
N LEU A 120 15.55 -6.20 -6.76
CA LEU A 120 14.76 -5.37 -5.85
C LEU A 120 15.38 -3.98 -5.71
N GLU A 121 14.60 -2.96 -6.04
CA GLU A 121 14.98 -1.56 -5.92
C GLU A 121 14.01 -0.81 -5.00
N PHE A 122 14.53 0.16 -4.23
CA PHE A 122 13.73 1.06 -3.41
C PHE A 122 13.98 2.52 -3.78
N ILE A 123 12.90 3.26 -4.04
CA ILE A 123 12.92 4.67 -4.44
C ILE A 123 12.26 5.51 -3.34
N TYR A 124 13.00 6.48 -2.82
CA TYR A 124 12.45 7.54 -1.99
C TYR A 124 11.97 8.67 -2.89
N ASN A 125 10.67 8.74 -3.12
CA ASN A 125 10.05 9.82 -3.87
C ASN A 125 8.52 9.82 -3.67
N LYS A 126 7.86 10.94 -4.01
CA LYS A 126 6.43 10.99 -4.23
C LYS A 126 6.10 10.30 -5.55
N PHE A 127 5.01 9.54 -5.58
CA PHE A 127 4.58 8.89 -6.81
C PHE A 127 4.24 9.92 -7.90
N SER A 128 4.80 9.70 -9.06
CA SER A 128 4.53 10.44 -10.31
C SER A 128 4.83 9.51 -11.49
N THR A 129 4.06 9.60 -12.56
CA THR A 129 4.31 8.84 -13.79
C THR A 129 5.65 9.18 -14.42
N GLY A 130 6.12 10.43 -14.27
CA GLY A 130 7.40 10.91 -14.78
C GLY A 130 8.64 10.33 -14.09
N LEU A 131 8.48 9.58 -13.00
CA LEU A 131 9.59 8.85 -12.37
C LEU A 131 10.06 7.65 -13.20
N PHE A 132 9.22 7.18 -14.12
CA PHE A 132 9.43 5.95 -14.85
C PHE A 132 9.45 6.25 -16.35
N GLU A 133 10.65 6.42 -16.92
CA GLU A 133 10.84 6.82 -18.33
C GLU A 133 10.30 5.79 -19.33
N SER A 134 10.22 4.52 -18.99
CA SER A 134 9.68 3.48 -19.86
C SER A 134 9.39 2.10 -19.25
N PRO A 135 9.42 1.82 -17.98
CA PRO A 135 9.01 0.49 -17.56
C PRO A 135 7.49 0.38 -17.64
N ARG A 136 7.04 -0.61 -18.39
CA ARG A 136 5.68 -1.08 -18.29
C ARG A 136 5.65 -2.11 -17.17
N PHE A 137 4.80 -1.88 -16.16
CA PHE A 137 4.64 -2.81 -15.05
C PHE A 137 3.57 -3.85 -15.38
N ASP A 138 3.89 -5.11 -15.12
CA ASP A 138 2.90 -6.19 -15.15
C ASP A 138 1.95 -6.13 -13.97
N CYS A 139 2.42 -5.55 -12.86
CA CYS A 139 1.67 -5.47 -11.62
C CYS A 139 2.02 -4.18 -10.86
N ILE A 140 1.00 -3.44 -10.43
CA ILE A 140 1.14 -2.32 -9.50
C ILE A 140 0.38 -2.68 -8.23
N VAL A 141 1.01 -2.57 -7.06
CA VAL A 141 0.47 -3.01 -5.78
C VAL A 141 0.29 -1.82 -4.84
N PHE A 142 -0.88 -1.72 -4.23
CA PHE A 142 -1.15 -0.90 -3.06
C PHE A 142 -1.48 -1.83 -1.89
N ALA A 143 -0.58 -1.91 -0.92
CA ALA A 143 -0.77 -2.69 0.31
C ALA A 143 -0.91 -1.75 1.50
N ALA A 144 -2.13 -1.49 1.97
CA ALA A 144 -2.43 -0.54 3.03
C ALA A 144 -1.89 0.88 2.77
N SER A 145 -1.87 1.32 1.51
CA SER A 145 -1.29 2.62 1.12
C SER A 145 -2.25 3.53 0.33
N ILE A 146 -3.20 2.97 -0.43
CA ILE A 146 -4.07 3.76 -1.32
C ILE A 146 -4.93 4.79 -0.59
N GLN A 147 -5.24 4.58 0.69
CA GLN A 147 -5.98 5.55 1.52
C GLN A 147 -5.25 6.88 1.76
N TYR A 148 -3.98 6.98 1.41
CA TYR A 148 -3.21 8.23 1.48
C TYR A 148 -3.26 9.05 0.20
N PHE A 149 -3.98 8.57 -0.82
CA PHE A 149 -4.18 9.28 -2.07
C PHE A 149 -5.57 9.92 -2.10
N PRO A 150 -5.67 11.26 -2.25
CA PRO A 150 -6.94 11.98 -2.11
C PRO A 150 -7.92 11.67 -3.23
N SER A 151 -7.45 11.40 -4.45
CA SER A 151 -8.29 11.06 -5.60
C SER A 151 -8.01 9.64 -6.08
N PHE A 152 -8.94 8.71 -5.77
CA PHE A 152 -8.87 7.35 -6.28
C PHE A 152 -8.79 7.30 -7.80
N ARG A 153 -9.62 8.11 -8.48
CA ARG A 153 -9.65 8.16 -9.94
C ARG A 153 -8.31 8.62 -10.52
N SER A 154 -7.71 9.65 -9.94
CA SER A 154 -6.43 10.17 -10.44
C SER A 154 -5.33 9.13 -10.30
N ILE A 155 -5.12 8.59 -9.10
CA ILE A 155 -4.04 7.63 -8.85
C ILE A 155 -4.19 6.36 -9.71
N ILE A 156 -5.42 5.86 -9.89
CA ILE A 156 -5.64 4.69 -10.74
C ILE A 156 -5.36 5.00 -12.22
N ASN A 157 -5.81 6.16 -12.73
CA ASN A 157 -5.50 6.57 -14.09
C ASN A 157 -3.99 6.69 -14.33
N ASP A 158 -3.26 7.30 -13.40
CA ASP A 158 -1.80 7.43 -13.48
C ASP A 158 -1.13 6.05 -13.48
N CYS A 159 -1.60 5.12 -12.66
CA CYS A 159 -1.12 3.73 -12.66
C CYS A 159 -1.42 3.01 -13.97
N LEU A 160 -2.61 3.20 -14.55
CA LEU A 160 -2.97 2.58 -15.84
C LEU A 160 -2.04 3.02 -16.98
N LEU A 161 -1.51 4.25 -16.94
CA LEU A 161 -0.52 4.72 -17.92
C LEU A 161 0.82 3.97 -17.82
N LEU A 162 1.14 3.43 -16.65
CA LEU A 162 2.38 2.70 -16.37
C LEU A 162 2.23 1.19 -16.55
N LEU A 163 1.01 0.67 -16.69
CA LEU A 163 0.78 -0.76 -16.88
C LEU A 163 1.11 -1.23 -18.30
N ASP A 164 1.60 -2.45 -18.39
CA ASP A 164 1.59 -3.20 -19.63
C ASP A 164 0.15 -3.53 -20.06
N THR A 165 -0.04 -3.90 -21.32
CA THR A 165 -1.35 -4.19 -21.94
C THR A 165 -2.15 -5.26 -21.19
N THR A 166 -1.48 -6.20 -20.52
CA THR A 166 -2.09 -7.25 -19.69
C THR A 166 -1.83 -7.06 -18.20
N GLY A 167 -1.35 -5.87 -17.82
CA GLY A 167 -1.00 -5.55 -16.45
C GLY A 167 -2.23 -5.37 -15.56
N GLU A 168 -2.00 -5.49 -14.26
CA GLU A 168 -3.05 -5.38 -13.25
C GLU A 168 -2.60 -4.51 -12.07
N ILE A 169 -3.51 -3.68 -11.55
CA ILE A 169 -3.34 -2.99 -10.27
C ILE A 169 -3.98 -3.86 -9.20
N HIS A 170 -3.25 -4.15 -8.13
CA HIS A 170 -3.75 -4.88 -6.97
C HIS A 170 -3.86 -3.98 -5.76
N ILE A 171 -5.01 -3.99 -5.10
CA ILE A 171 -5.26 -3.25 -3.86
C ILE A 171 -5.60 -4.27 -2.78
N ILE A 172 -4.74 -4.33 -1.75
CA ILE A 172 -4.88 -5.21 -0.58
C ILE A 172 -4.76 -4.40 0.72
N ASP A 173 -5.17 -4.98 1.83
CA ASP A 173 -5.03 -4.42 3.19
C ASP A 173 -5.64 -3.02 3.37
N THR A 174 -6.65 -2.69 2.58
CA THR A 174 -7.37 -1.41 2.64
C THR A 174 -8.87 -1.64 2.66
N HIS A 175 -9.57 -0.82 3.45
CA HIS A 175 -11.03 -0.85 3.49
C HIS A 175 -11.65 -0.11 2.31
N PHE A 176 -12.62 -0.75 1.66
CA PHE A 176 -13.57 -0.09 0.77
C PHE A 176 -14.91 0.07 1.47
N TYR A 177 -15.48 1.26 1.38
CA TYR A 177 -16.65 1.66 2.13
C TYR A 177 -17.91 1.69 1.26
N ASN A 178 -19.06 1.43 1.88
CA ASN A 178 -20.34 1.80 1.31
C ASN A 178 -20.65 3.25 1.67
N GLN A 179 -21.37 3.96 0.82
CA GLN A 179 -21.70 5.37 1.00
C GLN A 179 -22.27 5.66 2.40
N GLY A 180 -23.20 4.84 2.88
CA GLY A 180 -23.82 5.00 4.21
C GLY A 180 -22.89 4.76 5.41
N SER A 181 -21.68 4.24 5.19
CA SER A 181 -20.69 3.97 6.26
C SER A 181 -19.59 5.02 6.35
N LEU A 182 -19.49 5.95 5.38
CA LEU A 182 -18.41 6.93 5.30
C LEU A 182 -18.35 7.86 6.53
N GLY A 183 -19.48 8.41 6.96
CA GLY A 183 -19.54 9.29 8.14
C GLY A 183 -18.99 8.62 9.38
N LYS A 184 -19.47 7.41 9.68
CA LYS A 184 -18.99 6.62 10.82
C LYS A 184 -17.49 6.28 10.72
N ALA A 185 -16.99 6.02 9.52
CA ALA A 185 -15.56 5.74 9.30
C ALA A 185 -14.72 6.99 9.56
N SER A 186 -15.14 8.14 9.01
CA SER A 186 -14.49 9.44 9.22
C SER A 186 -14.44 9.82 10.71
N ASP A 187 -15.54 9.67 11.41
CA ASP A 187 -15.62 10.00 12.84
C ASP A 187 -14.68 9.11 13.68
N ARG A 188 -14.62 7.80 13.37
CA ARG A 188 -13.66 6.90 14.03
C ARG A 188 -12.21 7.33 13.81
N THR A 189 -11.83 7.67 12.58
CA THR A 189 -10.48 8.10 12.24
C THR A 189 -10.13 9.42 12.91
N LYS A 190 -11.03 10.41 12.88
CA LYS A 190 -10.85 11.67 13.59
C LYS A 190 -10.66 11.45 15.09
N LYS A 191 -11.55 10.66 15.69
CA LYS A 191 -11.45 10.31 17.12
C LYS A 191 -10.15 9.61 17.46
N TYR A 192 -9.73 8.67 16.62
CA TYR A 192 -8.48 7.93 16.78
C TYR A 192 -7.27 8.88 16.75
N TYR A 193 -7.09 9.66 15.69
CA TYR A 193 -5.95 10.56 15.59
C TYR A 193 -5.95 11.66 16.66
N SER A 194 -7.13 12.16 17.05
CA SER A 194 -7.25 13.08 18.17
C SER A 194 -6.81 12.44 19.49
N SER A 195 -7.19 11.19 19.75
CA SER A 195 -6.85 10.47 20.99
C SER A 195 -5.36 10.21 21.15
N ILE A 196 -4.63 10.12 20.03
CA ILE A 196 -3.17 9.93 20.03
C ILE A 196 -2.39 11.25 19.85
N GLY A 197 -3.09 12.40 19.79
CA GLY A 197 -2.48 13.73 19.73
C GLY A 197 -2.09 14.22 18.34
N PHE A 198 -2.62 13.61 17.27
CA PHE A 198 -2.33 13.97 15.88
C PHE A 198 -3.60 14.25 15.06
N PRO A 199 -4.50 15.17 15.49
CA PRO A 199 -5.79 15.38 14.83
C PRO A 199 -5.67 15.77 13.35
N ALA A 200 -4.61 16.51 12.97
CA ALA A 200 -4.36 16.94 11.59
C ALA A 200 -4.15 15.76 10.63
N MET A 201 -3.65 14.62 11.11
CA MET A 201 -3.43 13.43 10.27
C MET A 201 -4.72 12.86 9.68
N SER A 202 -5.86 13.13 10.31
CA SER A 202 -7.17 12.70 9.78
C SER A 202 -7.51 13.29 8.40
N ALA A 203 -6.93 14.43 8.03
CA ALA A 203 -7.09 15.06 6.72
C ALA A 203 -6.34 14.30 5.61
N ASN A 204 -5.30 13.56 5.97
CA ASN A 204 -4.48 12.76 5.04
C ASN A 204 -5.00 11.33 4.86
N TYR A 205 -6.11 10.97 5.51
CA TYR A 205 -6.72 9.64 5.38
C TYR A 205 -8.00 9.74 4.55
N HIS A 206 -7.98 9.16 3.36
CA HIS A 206 -9.09 9.22 2.41
C HIS A 206 -9.88 7.90 2.39
N TYR A 207 -11.20 8.01 2.18
CA TYR A 207 -12.13 6.87 2.25
C TYR A 207 -12.63 6.53 0.87
N HIS A 208 -12.05 5.50 0.26
CA HIS A 208 -12.47 5.03 -1.04
C HIS A 208 -13.67 4.09 -0.93
N THR A 209 -14.56 4.17 -1.89
CA THR A 209 -15.82 3.45 -1.92
C THR A 209 -15.89 2.48 -3.10
N PHE A 210 -16.83 1.53 -3.04
CA PHE A 210 -17.12 0.68 -4.20
C PHE A 210 -17.66 1.47 -5.39
N ASN A 211 -18.21 2.69 -5.18
CA ASN A 211 -18.64 3.55 -6.28
C ASN A 211 -17.43 4.10 -7.08
N ASP A 212 -16.29 4.34 -6.44
CA ASP A 212 -15.07 4.81 -7.10
C ASP A 212 -14.53 3.77 -8.07
N LEU A 213 -14.76 2.49 -7.81
CA LEU A 213 -14.34 1.38 -8.67
C LEU A 213 -15.16 1.28 -9.96
N ARG A 214 -16.41 1.79 -9.98
CA ARG A 214 -17.32 1.62 -11.13
C ARG A 214 -16.83 2.26 -12.43
N SER A 215 -15.87 3.18 -12.34
CA SER A 215 -15.25 3.82 -13.50
C SER A 215 -14.16 2.97 -14.15
N PHE A 216 -13.86 1.81 -13.57
CA PHE A 216 -12.76 0.96 -13.99
C PHE A 216 -13.24 -0.48 -14.17
N LYS A 217 -12.51 -1.22 -15.00
CA LYS A 217 -12.70 -2.67 -15.12
C LYS A 217 -12.04 -3.36 -13.95
N TYR A 218 -12.82 -3.76 -12.96
CA TYR A 218 -12.29 -4.34 -11.73
C TYR A 218 -12.88 -5.71 -11.42
N LYS A 219 -12.16 -6.48 -10.60
CA LYS A 219 -12.63 -7.74 -10.00
C LYS A 219 -12.34 -7.73 -8.50
N VAL A 220 -13.20 -8.37 -7.73
CA VAL A 220 -12.98 -8.65 -6.31
C VAL A 220 -12.49 -10.10 -6.20
N LEU A 221 -11.18 -10.29 -5.97
CA LEU A 221 -10.58 -11.61 -5.86
C LEU A 221 -10.77 -12.23 -4.48
N PHE A 222 -10.86 -11.39 -3.43
CA PHE A 222 -11.23 -11.81 -2.09
C PHE A 222 -12.25 -10.86 -1.49
N ASN A 223 -13.36 -11.44 -1.03
CA ASN A 223 -14.43 -10.71 -0.34
C ASN A 223 -14.55 -11.24 1.09
N PRO A 224 -14.13 -10.47 2.12
CA PRO A 224 -14.19 -10.92 3.52
C PRO A 224 -15.61 -11.17 4.02
N ARG A 225 -16.62 -10.61 3.33
CA ARG A 225 -18.03 -10.75 3.70
C ARG A 225 -18.75 -11.91 3.00
N SER A 226 -18.05 -12.64 2.13
CA SER A 226 -18.66 -13.82 1.48
C SER A 226 -19.01 -14.90 2.50
N ILE A 227 -20.07 -15.67 2.23
CA ILE A 227 -20.50 -16.76 3.11
C ILE A 227 -19.38 -17.78 3.29
N ILE A 228 -18.67 -18.12 2.21
CA ILE A 228 -17.55 -19.06 2.22
C ILE A 228 -16.46 -18.58 3.19
N ASN A 229 -16.02 -17.34 3.06
CA ASN A 229 -14.95 -16.80 3.90
C ASN A 229 -15.37 -16.67 5.37
N LYS A 230 -16.63 -16.44 5.64
CA LYS A 230 -17.19 -16.47 7.01
C LYS A 230 -17.20 -17.88 7.60
N LEU A 231 -17.53 -18.91 6.82
CA LEU A 231 -17.52 -20.31 7.25
C LEU A 231 -16.11 -20.80 7.57
N PHE A 232 -15.10 -20.39 6.79
CA PHE A 232 -13.70 -20.71 7.04
C PHE A 232 -13.03 -19.81 8.09
N ASN A 233 -13.80 -18.95 8.77
CA ASN A 233 -13.34 -18.07 9.85
C ASN A 233 -12.07 -17.29 9.48
N THR A 234 -12.00 -16.79 8.24
CA THR A 234 -10.86 -16.00 7.79
C THR A 234 -10.81 -14.69 8.55
N SER A 235 -9.72 -14.44 9.26
CA SER A 235 -9.54 -13.27 10.11
C SER A 235 -9.22 -11.98 9.31
N ASN A 236 -9.07 -12.09 7.98
CA ASN A 236 -8.72 -10.94 7.13
C ASN A 236 -9.97 -10.09 6.82
N PRO A 237 -10.02 -8.82 7.29
CA PRO A 237 -11.18 -7.95 7.11
C PRO A 237 -11.16 -7.17 5.78
N PHE A 238 -10.09 -7.29 4.98
CA PHE A 238 -9.87 -6.46 3.82
C PHE A 238 -10.29 -7.16 2.53
N TYR A 239 -10.77 -6.38 1.58
CA TYR A 239 -10.99 -6.84 0.22
C TYR A 239 -9.66 -6.97 -0.52
N TRP A 240 -9.59 -7.88 -1.46
CA TRP A 240 -8.57 -7.87 -2.49
C TRP A 240 -9.22 -7.53 -3.83
N ILE A 241 -8.81 -6.41 -4.39
CA ILE A 241 -9.38 -5.86 -5.62
C ILE A 241 -8.28 -5.81 -6.68
N THR A 242 -8.63 -6.19 -7.91
CA THR A 242 -7.79 -5.93 -9.08
C THR A 242 -8.49 -4.98 -10.04
N ILE A 243 -7.69 -4.15 -10.73
CA ILE A 243 -8.12 -3.25 -11.79
C ILE A 243 -7.21 -3.51 -12.99
N SER A 244 -7.81 -3.58 -14.20
CA SER A 244 -7.08 -3.75 -15.46
C SER A 244 -7.47 -2.67 -16.46
N GLY A 245 -6.64 -2.41 -17.45
CA GLY A 245 -6.95 -1.55 -18.59
C GLY A 245 -8.04 -2.10 -19.50
#